data_d4105dfdb24571eb9d2571126de173a4
#
_entry.id   d4105dfdb24571eb9d2571126de173a4
#
_cell.length_a   1.000
_cell.length_b   1.000
_cell.length_c   1.000
_cell.angle_alpha   90.00
_cell.angle_beta   90.00
_cell.angle_gamma   90.00
#
_symmetry.space_group_name_H-M   'P 1'
#
loop_
_entity.id
_entity.type
_entity.pdbx_description
1 polymer ?
#
loop_
_entity_poly.entity_id
_entity_poly.type
_entity_poly.pdbx_seq_one_letter_code
_entity_poly.pdbx_strand_id
1 'polypeptide(L)'
;MSTSHVPAFSESPRFVFFTDFDGTITTDDCNDYLVDNLGFGPERRQQLYKEVMTNRISFRDSFLEMFDSITTPYNECLGLLRQNIKLDPGFKGFYDWARENHIPIVILSSGTVPMIRTLLDSLLGPGWDIQILGNNVVPRDGKSIDEKGGWRIDFHDESHHGHDKSLEIRKYSSLSDRPILFYAGDGISDLSAAKETDLLFAKADKELVVWCEREGVPFVAFRDWNSILETCKKIAAGLITVEEAANSRI
;
A
#
# COMPACT_ATOMS: atom_id res chain seq x y z
N MET A 1 -7.59 10.29 -25.04
CA MET A 1 -8.35 10.76 -23.87
C MET A 1 -8.57 9.54 -23.00
N SER A 2 -7.76 9.38 -21.97
CA SER A 2 -7.91 8.27 -21.00
C SER A 2 -9.14 8.60 -20.16
N THR A 3 -10.19 7.81 -20.30
CA THR A 3 -11.35 7.86 -19.39
C THR A 3 -10.86 7.40 -18.02
N SER A 4 -10.76 8.34 -17.10
CA SER A 4 -10.47 8.04 -15.69
C SER A 4 -11.52 7.06 -15.17
N HIS A 5 -11.13 5.80 -15.07
CA HIS A 5 -12.03 4.76 -14.56
C HIS A 5 -12.06 4.89 -13.03
N VAL A 6 -12.99 5.69 -12.54
CA VAL A 6 -13.39 5.59 -11.13
C VAL A 6 -14.20 4.30 -11.03
N PRO A 7 -13.91 3.38 -10.09
CA PRO A 7 -14.72 2.20 -9.92
C PRO A 7 -16.18 2.61 -9.77
N ALA A 8 -17.06 2.03 -10.59
CA ALA A 8 -18.48 2.23 -10.45
C ALA A 8 -18.90 1.55 -9.14
N PHE A 9 -19.03 2.32 -8.07
CA PHE A 9 -19.76 1.86 -6.90
C PHE A 9 -21.22 1.69 -7.32
N SER A 10 -21.79 0.53 -7.03
CA SER A 10 -23.24 0.30 -7.24
C SER A 10 -24.11 1.28 -6.44
N GLU A 11 -23.57 1.86 -5.38
CA GLU A 11 -24.11 2.90 -4.52
C GLU A 11 -22.97 3.83 -4.09
N SER A 12 -23.25 5.13 -3.86
CA SER A 12 -22.23 6.07 -3.34
C SER A 12 -21.88 5.68 -1.90
N PRO A 13 -20.72 5.11 -1.61
CA PRO A 13 -20.36 4.70 -0.26
C PRO A 13 -20.12 5.94 0.61
N ARG A 14 -20.52 5.86 1.88
CA ARG A 14 -20.22 6.93 2.84
C ARG A 14 -18.70 7.07 3.09
N PHE A 15 -17.99 5.95 3.06
CA PHE A 15 -16.55 5.86 3.31
C PHE A 15 -15.87 5.05 2.22
N VAL A 16 -14.61 5.39 1.92
CA VAL A 16 -13.68 4.55 1.14
C VAL A 16 -12.40 4.42 1.94
N PHE A 17 -11.91 3.21 2.09
CA PHE A 17 -10.68 2.93 2.81
C PHE A 17 -9.56 2.60 1.83
N PHE A 18 -8.60 3.51 1.69
CA PHE A 18 -7.35 3.27 0.97
C PHE A 18 -6.30 2.73 1.93
N THR A 19 -5.41 1.88 1.44
CA THR A 19 -4.32 1.34 2.26
C THR A 19 -3.12 0.98 1.41
N ASP A 20 -1.93 1.13 1.98
CA ASP A 20 -0.76 0.41 1.50
C ASP A 20 -0.88 -1.08 1.80
N PHE A 21 0.00 -1.90 1.22
CA PHE A 21 0.04 -3.34 1.41
C PHE A 21 1.23 -3.79 2.26
N ASP A 22 2.44 -3.49 1.78
CA ASP A 22 3.70 -3.98 2.32
C ASP A 22 4.03 -3.28 3.65
N GLY A 23 4.22 -4.05 4.73
CA GLY A 23 4.43 -3.48 6.08
C GLY A 23 3.17 -2.88 6.72
N THR A 24 2.04 -2.77 6.00
CA THR A 24 0.76 -2.21 6.47
C THR A 24 -0.30 -3.29 6.63
N ILE A 25 -0.74 -3.94 5.55
CA ILE A 25 -1.62 -5.14 5.60
C ILE A 25 -0.83 -6.37 6.00
N THR A 26 0.39 -6.48 5.52
CA THR A 26 1.35 -7.51 5.95
C THR A 26 2.20 -7.02 7.12
N THR A 27 2.73 -7.96 7.91
CA THR A 27 3.64 -7.63 9.03
C THR A 27 5.01 -7.19 8.55
N ASP A 28 5.43 -7.69 7.39
CA ASP A 28 6.74 -7.44 6.79
C ASP A 28 6.57 -6.86 5.39
N ASP A 29 7.52 -6.05 4.94
CA ASP A 29 7.57 -5.56 3.57
C ASP A 29 8.03 -6.68 2.63
N CYS A 30 7.17 -7.04 1.66
CA CYS A 30 7.42 -8.12 0.71
C CYS A 30 8.56 -7.78 -0.27
N ASN A 31 8.65 -6.51 -0.68
CA ASN A 31 9.65 -6.03 -1.62
C ASN A 31 11.03 -6.07 -0.97
N ASP A 32 11.12 -5.55 0.24
CA ASP A 32 12.32 -5.61 1.07
C ASP A 32 12.75 -7.05 1.31
N TYR A 33 11.79 -7.93 1.65
CA TYR A 33 12.06 -9.34 1.88
C TYR A 33 12.68 -10.03 0.66
N LEU A 34 12.15 -9.76 -0.55
CA LEU A 34 12.70 -10.31 -1.79
C LEU A 34 14.12 -9.81 -2.05
N VAL A 35 14.36 -8.51 -1.91
CA VAL A 35 15.67 -7.90 -2.16
C VAL A 35 16.71 -8.39 -1.17
N ASP A 36 16.34 -8.50 0.11
CA ASP A 36 17.25 -8.95 1.17
C ASP A 36 17.65 -10.42 1.02
N ASN A 37 16.77 -11.28 0.50
CA ASN A 37 17.00 -12.71 0.39
C ASN A 37 17.41 -13.19 -1.02
N LEU A 38 16.98 -12.49 -2.08
CA LEU A 38 17.19 -12.93 -3.47
C LEU A 38 17.92 -11.90 -4.34
N GLY A 39 18.06 -10.66 -3.86
CA GLY A 39 18.74 -9.56 -4.53
C GLY A 39 20.12 -9.27 -3.93
N PHE A 40 20.49 -7.99 -3.92
CA PHE A 40 21.78 -7.53 -3.41
C PHE A 40 21.88 -7.46 -1.87
N GLY A 41 20.82 -7.72 -1.15
CA GLY A 41 20.82 -7.79 0.32
C GLY A 41 20.53 -6.47 1.04
N PRO A 42 20.41 -6.54 2.40
CA PRO A 42 19.89 -5.43 3.21
C PRO A 42 20.83 -4.22 3.27
N GLU A 43 22.13 -4.38 3.16
CA GLU A 43 23.08 -3.26 3.28
C GLU A 43 22.93 -2.27 2.12
N ARG A 44 22.89 -2.77 0.87
CA ARG A 44 22.68 -1.90 -0.30
C ARG A 44 21.27 -1.31 -0.31
N ARG A 45 20.25 -2.08 0.08
CA ARG A 45 18.89 -1.58 0.20
C ARG A 45 18.79 -0.41 1.18
N GLN A 46 19.38 -0.53 2.37
CA GLN A 46 19.41 0.55 3.35
C GLN A 46 20.18 1.78 2.85
N GLN A 47 21.22 1.57 2.04
CA GLN A 47 21.92 2.68 1.41
C GLN A 47 21.05 3.40 0.41
N LEU A 48 20.35 2.69 -0.48
CA LEU A 48 19.40 3.26 -1.45
C LEU A 48 18.30 4.05 -0.74
N TYR A 49 17.76 3.50 0.36
CA TYR A 49 16.80 4.20 1.20
C TYR A 49 17.32 5.57 1.68
N LYS A 50 18.58 5.63 2.17
CA LYS A 50 19.20 6.91 2.58
C LYS A 50 19.39 7.86 1.41
N GLU A 51 19.69 7.35 0.23
CA GLU A 51 19.82 8.16 -0.99
C GLU A 51 18.47 8.76 -1.42
N VAL A 52 17.37 8.02 -1.31
CA VAL A 52 16.01 8.52 -1.53
C VAL A 52 15.65 9.60 -0.49
N MET A 53 15.88 9.34 0.80
CA MET A 53 15.59 10.29 1.87
C MET A 53 16.34 11.61 1.74
N THR A 54 17.52 11.59 1.11
CA THR A 54 18.35 12.79 0.85
C THR A 54 18.12 13.38 -0.54
N ASN A 55 17.11 12.92 -1.28
CA ASN A 55 16.78 13.31 -2.66
C ASN A 55 17.94 13.18 -3.65
N ARG A 56 18.83 12.21 -3.45
CA ARG A 56 19.94 11.91 -4.38
C ARG A 56 19.47 11.08 -5.56
N ILE A 57 18.52 10.20 -5.33
CA ILE A 57 17.84 9.40 -6.35
C ILE A 57 16.33 9.45 -6.11
N SER A 58 15.54 9.15 -7.14
CA SER A 58 14.10 9.01 -6.98
C SER A 58 13.76 7.67 -6.31
N PHE A 59 12.55 7.59 -5.71
CA PHE A 59 12.05 6.31 -5.21
C PHE A 59 11.93 5.29 -6.34
N ARG A 60 11.46 5.71 -7.52
CA ARG A 60 11.37 4.89 -8.74
C ARG A 60 12.72 4.28 -9.12
N ASP A 61 13.81 5.08 -9.16
CA ASP A 61 15.14 4.58 -9.54
C ASP A 61 15.70 3.61 -8.52
N SER A 62 15.50 3.91 -7.22
CA SER A 62 15.86 3.01 -6.12
C SER A 62 15.13 1.67 -6.26
N PHE A 63 13.83 1.72 -6.51
CA PHE A 63 12.99 0.53 -6.63
C PHE A 63 13.35 -0.30 -7.86
N LEU A 64 13.69 0.36 -8.97
CA LEU A 64 14.19 -0.31 -10.18
C LEU A 64 15.51 -1.05 -9.89
N GLU A 65 16.47 -0.40 -9.22
CA GLU A 65 17.75 -1.04 -8.85
C GLU A 65 17.53 -2.25 -7.93
N MET A 66 16.62 -2.13 -6.98
CA MET A 66 16.23 -3.21 -6.07
C MET A 66 15.75 -4.44 -6.86
N PHE A 67 14.76 -4.26 -7.71
CA PHE A 67 14.15 -5.37 -8.45
C PHE A 67 15.06 -5.91 -9.57
N ASP A 68 15.88 -5.09 -10.21
CA ASP A 68 16.86 -5.53 -11.20
C ASP A 68 17.96 -6.42 -10.61
N SER A 69 18.18 -6.35 -9.30
CA SER A 69 19.10 -7.23 -8.59
C SER A 69 18.59 -8.67 -8.43
N ILE A 70 17.26 -8.88 -8.59
CA ILE A 70 16.64 -10.20 -8.41
C ILE A 70 16.63 -10.95 -9.73
N THR A 71 17.37 -12.07 -9.80
CA THR A 71 17.40 -12.93 -10.98
C THR A 71 16.57 -14.21 -10.83
N THR A 72 16.03 -14.47 -9.66
CA THR A 72 15.18 -15.62 -9.35
C THR A 72 13.89 -15.56 -10.18
N PRO A 73 13.42 -16.68 -10.75
CA PRO A 73 12.13 -16.76 -11.44
C PRO A 73 10.97 -16.20 -10.61
N TYR A 74 10.02 -15.52 -11.25
CA TYR A 74 8.96 -14.80 -10.52
C TYR A 74 8.07 -15.73 -9.69
N ASN A 75 7.74 -16.92 -10.21
CA ASN A 75 6.97 -17.93 -9.48
C ASN A 75 7.69 -18.43 -8.21
N GLU A 76 9.04 -18.49 -8.22
CA GLU A 76 9.83 -18.85 -7.04
C GLU A 76 9.83 -17.72 -6.02
N CYS A 77 9.90 -16.46 -6.46
CA CYS A 77 9.73 -15.28 -5.59
C CYS A 77 8.38 -15.33 -4.87
N LEU A 78 7.28 -15.61 -5.59
CA LEU A 78 5.95 -15.77 -5.01
C LEU A 78 5.89 -16.94 -4.02
N GLY A 79 6.57 -18.05 -4.32
CA GLY A 79 6.66 -19.20 -3.44
C GLY A 79 7.33 -18.88 -2.12
N LEU A 80 8.42 -18.09 -2.16
CA LEU A 80 9.15 -17.65 -0.98
C LEU A 80 8.29 -16.71 -0.11
N LEU A 81 7.59 -15.75 -0.72
CA LEU A 81 6.72 -14.83 0.00
C LEU A 81 5.55 -15.55 0.68
N ARG A 82 4.87 -16.48 0.01
CA ARG A 82 3.79 -17.28 0.60
C ARG A 82 4.20 -18.03 1.86
N GLN A 83 5.46 -18.45 1.96
CA GLN A 83 5.98 -19.21 3.11
C GLN A 83 6.34 -18.30 4.28
N ASN A 84 6.69 -17.05 4.04
CA ASN A 84 7.32 -16.19 5.03
C ASN A 84 6.50 -14.96 5.41
N ILE A 85 5.72 -14.40 4.49
CA ILE A 85 4.93 -13.20 4.76
C ILE A 85 3.64 -13.56 5.50
N LYS A 86 3.31 -12.75 6.49
CA LYS A 86 2.13 -12.91 7.32
C LYS A 86 1.20 -11.71 7.22
N LEU A 87 -0.08 -11.98 7.35
CA LEU A 87 -1.09 -10.95 7.50
C LEU A 87 -0.99 -10.33 8.89
N ASP A 88 -1.19 -9.00 8.98
CA ASP A 88 -1.45 -8.35 10.26
C ASP A 88 -2.66 -9.02 10.93
N PRO A 89 -2.56 -9.45 12.19
CA PRO A 89 -3.59 -10.26 12.85
C PRO A 89 -4.97 -9.59 12.91
N GLY A 90 -5.03 -8.26 12.89
CA GLY A 90 -6.29 -7.50 12.90
C GLY A 90 -6.92 -7.29 11.52
N PHE A 91 -6.16 -7.46 10.41
CA PHE A 91 -6.65 -7.07 9.08
C PHE A 91 -7.87 -7.89 8.65
N LYS A 92 -7.89 -9.19 8.90
CA LYS A 92 -9.06 -10.02 8.54
C LYS A 92 -10.33 -9.54 9.22
N GLY A 93 -10.27 -9.20 10.50
CA GLY A 93 -11.41 -8.66 11.24
C GLY A 93 -11.87 -7.31 10.71
N PHE A 94 -10.94 -6.43 10.32
CA PHE A 94 -11.25 -5.17 9.65
C PHE A 94 -11.91 -5.41 8.29
N TYR A 95 -11.35 -6.29 7.47
CA TYR A 95 -11.90 -6.64 6.14
C TYR A 95 -13.34 -7.15 6.26
N ASP A 96 -13.60 -8.11 7.15
CA ASP A 96 -14.94 -8.67 7.35
C ASP A 96 -15.94 -7.57 7.78
N TRP A 97 -15.55 -6.71 8.72
CA TRP A 97 -16.36 -5.59 9.15
C TRP A 97 -16.60 -4.56 8.03
N ALA A 98 -15.58 -4.20 7.26
CA ALA A 98 -15.70 -3.25 6.16
C ALA A 98 -16.67 -3.76 5.10
N ARG A 99 -16.59 -5.05 4.76
CA ARG A 99 -17.50 -5.71 3.82
C ARG A 99 -18.94 -5.69 4.32
N GLU A 100 -19.19 -6.03 5.60
CA GLU A 100 -20.52 -6.00 6.22
C GLU A 100 -21.12 -4.59 6.25
N ASN A 101 -20.30 -3.55 6.29
CA ASN A 101 -20.71 -2.15 6.31
C ASN A 101 -20.62 -1.46 4.93
N HIS A 102 -20.42 -2.21 3.85
CA HIS A 102 -20.32 -1.71 2.48
C HIS A 102 -19.25 -0.61 2.32
N ILE A 103 -18.12 -0.76 3.01
CA ILE A 103 -16.97 0.13 2.91
C ILE A 103 -15.97 -0.50 1.92
N PRO A 104 -15.80 0.07 0.72
CA PRO A 104 -14.83 -0.41 -0.23
C PRO A 104 -13.41 -0.26 0.30
N ILE A 105 -12.57 -1.28 0.07
CA ILE A 105 -11.13 -1.24 0.35
C ILE A 105 -10.38 -1.17 -0.96
N VAL A 106 -9.44 -0.22 -1.06
CA VAL A 106 -8.58 -0.03 -2.22
C VAL A 106 -7.13 -0.08 -1.77
N ILE A 107 -6.40 -1.08 -2.22
CA ILE A 107 -4.95 -1.17 -1.99
C ILE A 107 -4.22 -0.32 -3.04
N LEU A 108 -3.40 0.61 -2.56
CA LEU A 108 -2.48 1.42 -3.36
C LEU A 108 -1.05 1.05 -2.94
N SER A 109 -0.35 0.28 -3.76
CA SER A 109 0.96 -0.27 -3.39
C SER A 109 2.03 0.00 -4.44
N SER A 110 3.26 0.19 -4.00
CA SER A 110 4.44 0.18 -4.88
C SER A 110 4.85 -1.25 -5.27
N GLY A 111 4.32 -2.27 -4.59
CA GLY A 111 4.48 -3.67 -4.97
C GLY A 111 3.74 -4.03 -6.26
N THR A 112 3.93 -5.25 -6.75
CA THR A 112 3.29 -5.68 -7.99
C THR A 112 1.92 -6.30 -7.74
N VAL A 113 0.93 -5.92 -8.54
CA VAL A 113 -0.45 -6.43 -8.44
C VAL A 113 -0.54 -7.97 -8.45
N PRO A 114 0.20 -8.71 -9.30
CA PRO A 114 0.17 -10.18 -9.26
C PRO A 114 0.68 -10.77 -7.95
N MET A 115 1.70 -10.15 -7.33
CA MET A 115 2.24 -10.55 -6.03
C MET A 115 1.19 -10.35 -4.93
N ILE A 116 0.60 -9.16 -4.87
CA ILE A 116 -0.42 -8.83 -3.86
C ILE A 116 -1.62 -9.77 -3.96
N ARG A 117 -2.14 -10.02 -5.18
CA ARG A 117 -3.23 -10.98 -5.40
C ARG A 117 -2.87 -12.37 -4.87
N THR A 118 -1.69 -12.84 -5.23
CA THR A 118 -1.20 -14.16 -4.81
C THR A 118 -1.11 -14.28 -3.28
N LEU A 119 -0.66 -13.23 -2.61
CA LEU A 119 -0.59 -13.21 -1.14
C LEU A 119 -1.98 -13.10 -0.51
N LEU A 120 -2.86 -12.25 -1.01
CA LEU A 120 -4.23 -12.16 -0.50
C LEU A 120 -4.98 -13.49 -0.64
N ASP A 121 -4.85 -14.19 -1.78
CA ASP A 121 -5.43 -15.52 -1.97
C ASP A 121 -4.93 -16.53 -0.93
N SER A 122 -3.65 -16.44 -0.58
CA SER A 122 -3.03 -17.31 0.43
C SER A 122 -3.42 -16.94 1.87
N LEU A 123 -3.53 -15.64 2.17
CA LEU A 123 -3.67 -15.11 3.54
C LEU A 123 -5.13 -14.92 3.97
N LEU A 124 -6.01 -14.53 3.04
CA LEU A 124 -7.45 -14.35 3.31
C LEU A 124 -8.31 -15.52 2.84
N GLY A 125 -7.76 -16.35 1.96
CA GLY A 125 -8.53 -17.34 1.21
C GLY A 125 -9.26 -16.74 0.00
N PRO A 126 -9.94 -17.55 -0.80
CA PRO A 126 -10.61 -17.10 -2.03
C PRO A 126 -11.86 -16.26 -1.75
N GLY A 127 -12.22 -15.39 -2.70
CA GLY A 127 -13.50 -14.67 -2.69
C GLY A 127 -13.46 -13.31 -1.96
N TRP A 128 -12.28 -12.75 -1.73
CA TRP A 128 -12.14 -11.37 -1.29
C TRP A 128 -12.50 -10.40 -2.42
N ASP A 129 -13.03 -9.23 -2.05
CA ASP A 129 -13.40 -8.12 -2.94
C ASP A 129 -12.63 -6.86 -2.52
N ILE A 130 -11.38 -6.78 -2.99
CA ILE A 130 -10.48 -5.65 -2.72
C ILE A 130 -9.92 -5.19 -4.05
N GLN A 131 -10.06 -3.91 -4.36
CA GLN A 131 -9.40 -3.32 -5.52
C GLN A 131 -7.92 -3.16 -5.24
N ILE A 132 -7.07 -3.52 -6.21
CA ILE A 132 -5.61 -3.37 -6.10
C ILE A 132 -5.12 -2.51 -7.26
N LEU A 133 -4.43 -1.45 -6.93
CA LEU A 133 -3.72 -0.56 -7.85
C LEU A 133 -2.25 -0.53 -7.44
N GLY A 134 -1.37 -0.75 -8.39
CA GLY A 134 0.07 -0.84 -8.14
C GLY A 134 0.85 -1.13 -9.39
N ASN A 135 2.13 -1.37 -9.22
CA ASN A 135 3.02 -1.74 -10.30
C ASN A 135 2.66 -3.13 -10.88
N ASN A 136 3.22 -3.46 -12.00
CA ASN A 136 3.03 -4.76 -12.63
C ASN A 136 4.38 -5.44 -12.87
N VAL A 137 4.33 -6.65 -13.42
CA VAL A 137 5.50 -7.41 -13.82
C VAL A 137 5.37 -7.77 -15.29
N VAL A 138 6.47 -7.60 -16.04
CA VAL A 138 6.50 -7.91 -17.48
C VAL A 138 7.75 -8.74 -17.82
N PRO A 139 7.69 -9.51 -18.91
CA PRO A 139 8.85 -10.26 -19.41
C PRO A 139 10.03 -9.33 -19.73
N ARG A 140 11.25 -9.84 -19.53
CA ARG A 140 12.51 -9.19 -19.91
C ARG A 140 13.13 -9.93 -21.08
N ASP A 141 13.54 -9.20 -22.11
CA ASP A 141 14.36 -9.68 -23.23
C ASP A 141 13.82 -10.95 -23.92
N GLY A 142 12.50 -11.05 -24.04
CA GLY A 142 11.84 -12.18 -24.70
C GLY A 142 11.81 -13.49 -23.92
N LYS A 143 12.24 -13.47 -22.65
CA LYS A 143 12.12 -14.60 -21.72
C LYS A 143 10.71 -14.69 -21.13
N SER A 144 10.38 -15.84 -20.54
CA SER A 144 9.25 -15.95 -19.63
C SER A 144 9.59 -15.30 -18.29
N ILE A 145 8.59 -14.73 -17.60
CA ILE A 145 8.77 -14.19 -16.22
C ILE A 145 9.22 -15.29 -15.24
N ASP A 146 8.95 -16.56 -15.55
CA ASP A 146 9.31 -17.73 -14.76
C ASP A 146 10.64 -18.36 -15.19
N GLU A 147 11.47 -17.63 -15.95
CA GLU A 147 12.85 -17.97 -16.24
C GLU A 147 13.81 -17.10 -15.43
N LYS A 148 15.01 -17.59 -15.20
CA LYS A 148 16.06 -16.85 -14.48
C LYS A 148 16.36 -15.50 -15.16
N GLY A 149 16.14 -14.40 -14.40
CA GLY A 149 16.29 -13.02 -14.89
C GLY A 149 15.29 -12.66 -15.98
N GLY A 150 14.14 -13.37 -16.05
CA GLY A 150 13.14 -13.22 -17.11
C GLY A 150 12.08 -12.16 -16.85
N TRP A 151 12.08 -11.49 -15.71
CA TRP A 151 11.07 -10.49 -15.37
C TRP A 151 11.67 -9.15 -14.95
N ARG A 152 10.89 -8.12 -15.07
CA ARG A 152 11.18 -6.77 -14.56
C ARG A 152 9.90 -6.10 -14.08
N ILE A 153 10.06 -5.08 -13.26
CA ILE A 153 8.93 -4.24 -12.84
C ILE A 153 8.44 -3.39 -14.01
N ASP A 154 7.12 -3.22 -14.08
CA ASP A 154 6.42 -2.30 -14.97
C ASP A 154 5.68 -1.30 -14.11
N PHE A 155 6.15 -0.07 -14.10
CA PHE A 155 5.64 0.97 -13.20
C PHE A 155 4.24 1.43 -13.60
N HIS A 156 3.43 1.71 -12.60
CA HIS A 156 2.04 2.14 -12.76
C HIS A 156 1.93 3.50 -13.47
N ASP A 157 2.86 4.41 -13.19
CA ASP A 157 2.92 5.73 -13.81
C ASP A 157 4.36 6.22 -13.98
N GLU A 158 4.52 7.40 -14.63
CA GLU A 158 5.82 8.01 -14.91
C GLU A 158 6.32 8.95 -13.80
N SER A 159 5.67 8.95 -12.63
CA SER A 159 6.09 9.77 -11.50
C SER A 159 7.45 9.32 -10.92
N HIS A 160 8.06 10.18 -10.10
CA HIS A 160 9.25 9.84 -9.33
C HIS A 160 9.02 8.72 -8.30
N HIS A 161 7.76 8.37 -8.03
CA HIS A 161 7.36 7.26 -7.18
C HIS A 161 7.16 5.96 -7.95
N GLY A 162 6.94 6.03 -9.29
CA GLY A 162 6.53 4.88 -10.11
C GLY A 162 5.07 4.48 -9.90
N HIS A 163 4.48 4.88 -8.78
CA HIS A 163 3.06 4.86 -8.46
C HIS A 163 2.78 6.01 -7.49
N ASP A 164 2.34 7.15 -8.02
CA ASP A 164 1.89 8.26 -7.18
C ASP A 164 0.47 7.99 -6.68
N LYS A 165 0.38 7.49 -5.46
CA LYS A 165 -0.88 7.11 -4.81
C LYS A 165 -1.88 8.27 -4.73
N SER A 166 -1.41 9.53 -4.68
CA SER A 166 -2.27 10.71 -4.67
C SER A 166 -3.13 10.85 -5.92
N LEU A 167 -2.61 10.43 -7.09
CA LEU A 167 -3.34 10.51 -8.35
C LEU A 167 -4.58 9.60 -8.34
N GLU A 168 -4.49 8.46 -7.69
CA GLU A 168 -5.61 7.54 -7.54
C GLU A 168 -6.65 8.07 -6.56
N ILE A 169 -6.22 8.59 -5.41
CA ILE A 169 -7.12 9.15 -4.38
C ILE A 169 -7.87 10.38 -4.92
N ARG A 170 -7.21 11.23 -5.70
CA ARG A 170 -7.83 12.43 -6.30
C ARG A 170 -9.02 12.13 -7.20
N LYS A 171 -9.07 10.93 -7.80
CA LYS A 171 -10.25 10.51 -8.58
C LYS A 171 -11.51 10.44 -7.73
N TYR A 172 -11.38 10.17 -6.44
CA TYR A 172 -12.46 10.09 -5.47
C TYR A 172 -12.72 11.43 -4.78
N SER A 173 -11.67 12.16 -4.40
CA SER A 173 -11.80 13.45 -3.73
C SER A 173 -12.41 14.55 -4.61
N SER A 174 -12.34 14.38 -5.94
CA SER A 174 -12.92 15.32 -6.92
C SER A 174 -14.38 15.01 -7.31
N LEU A 175 -14.99 13.96 -6.75
CA LEU A 175 -16.40 13.63 -7.02
C LEU A 175 -17.33 14.68 -6.40
N SER A 176 -18.45 14.98 -7.07
CA SER A 176 -19.48 15.90 -6.54
C SER A 176 -20.15 15.34 -5.27
N ASP A 177 -20.31 14.02 -5.19
CA ASP A 177 -20.83 13.29 -4.02
C ASP A 177 -19.66 12.48 -3.43
N ARG A 178 -18.72 13.22 -2.87
CA ARG A 178 -17.44 12.71 -2.38
C ARG A 178 -17.63 11.89 -1.10
N PRO A 179 -17.15 10.63 -1.03
CA PRO A 179 -17.08 9.89 0.22
C PRO A 179 -16.04 10.48 1.19
N ILE A 180 -16.11 10.09 2.44
CA ILE A 180 -15.04 10.30 3.41
C ILE A 180 -13.92 9.29 3.09
N LEU A 181 -12.69 9.79 2.95
CA LEU A 181 -11.54 9.02 2.50
C LEU A 181 -10.59 8.74 3.67
N PHE A 182 -10.36 7.47 3.94
CA PHE A 182 -9.37 7.01 4.90
C PHE A 182 -8.13 6.46 4.19
N TYR A 183 -6.97 6.59 4.82
CA TYR A 183 -5.74 5.97 4.34
C TYR A 183 -4.97 5.34 5.49
N ALA A 184 -4.38 4.16 5.26
CA ALA A 184 -3.42 3.53 6.18
C ALA A 184 -2.11 3.23 5.44
N GLY A 185 -0.98 3.57 6.08
CA GLY A 185 0.35 3.35 5.50
C GLY A 185 1.46 3.39 6.55
N ASP A 186 2.70 3.09 6.13
CA ASP A 186 3.85 3.00 7.02
C ASP A 186 5.09 3.79 6.52
N GLY A 187 5.22 4.03 5.21
CA GLY A 187 6.48 4.43 4.60
C GLY A 187 6.47 5.67 3.72
N ILE A 188 7.59 5.86 3.00
CA ILE A 188 7.83 7.00 2.11
C ILE A 188 6.86 7.02 0.94
N SER A 189 6.49 5.85 0.41
CA SER A 189 5.57 5.73 -0.72
C SER A 189 4.17 6.29 -0.40
N ASP A 190 3.84 6.46 0.90
CA ASP A 190 2.55 6.94 1.39
C ASP A 190 2.47 8.45 1.53
N LEU A 191 3.61 9.15 1.42
CA LEU A 191 3.66 10.60 1.62
C LEU A 191 2.76 11.36 0.65
N SER A 192 2.63 10.89 -0.58
CA SER A 192 1.77 11.51 -1.58
C SER A 192 0.28 11.32 -1.22
N ALA A 193 -0.08 10.18 -0.62
CA ALA A 193 -1.45 9.85 -0.21
C ALA A 193 -1.90 10.60 1.06
N ALA A 194 -0.97 10.87 1.97
CA ALA A 194 -1.26 11.38 3.31
C ALA A 194 -2.04 12.70 3.33
N LYS A 195 -1.85 13.55 2.33
CA LYS A 195 -2.50 14.89 2.23
C LYS A 195 -3.83 14.86 1.44
N GLU A 196 -4.18 13.74 0.86
CA GLU A 196 -5.34 13.62 -0.04
C GLU A 196 -6.56 12.99 0.64
N THR A 197 -6.44 12.57 1.89
CA THR A 197 -7.47 11.86 2.63
C THR A 197 -7.95 12.62 3.86
N ASP A 198 -9.15 12.31 4.34
CA ASP A 198 -9.75 12.98 5.50
C ASP A 198 -9.20 12.44 6.83
N LEU A 199 -8.74 11.19 6.86
CA LEU A 199 -8.11 10.57 8.01
C LEU A 199 -6.96 9.67 7.57
N LEU A 200 -5.78 9.97 8.11
CA LEU A 200 -4.58 9.18 7.94
C LEU A 200 -4.34 8.32 9.17
N PHE A 201 -4.13 7.01 8.95
CA PHE A 201 -3.55 6.09 9.91
C PHE A 201 -2.08 5.85 9.54
N ALA A 202 -1.16 6.22 10.42
CA ALA A 202 0.27 6.03 10.21
C ALA A 202 0.78 4.94 11.16
N LYS A 203 1.50 3.95 10.62
CA LYS A 203 2.02 2.83 11.42
C LYS A 203 3.05 3.34 12.42
N ALA A 204 2.84 3.01 13.70
CA ALA A 204 3.71 3.44 14.78
C ALA A 204 5.16 2.97 14.56
N ASP A 205 6.12 3.79 14.97
CA ASP A 205 7.54 3.53 14.90
C ASP A 205 8.08 3.38 13.45
N LYS A 206 7.33 3.95 12.46
CA LYS A 206 7.68 3.94 11.02
C LYS A 206 7.87 5.36 10.46
N GLU A 207 8.41 5.44 9.24
CA GLU A 207 8.85 6.69 8.62
C GLU A 207 7.73 7.67 8.37
N LEU A 208 6.53 7.17 8.05
CA LEU A 208 5.36 8.02 7.81
C LEU A 208 5.00 8.87 9.04
N VAL A 209 5.13 8.31 10.26
CA VAL A 209 4.93 9.04 11.52
C VAL A 209 5.92 10.18 11.65
N VAL A 210 7.22 9.91 11.46
CA VAL A 210 8.29 10.92 11.55
C VAL A 210 8.05 12.06 10.56
N TRP A 211 7.62 11.74 9.35
CA TRP A 211 7.31 12.73 8.34
C TRP A 211 6.07 13.56 8.72
N CYS A 212 4.99 12.92 9.15
CA CYS A 212 3.76 13.62 9.56
C CYS A 212 4.01 14.59 10.69
N GLU A 213 4.82 14.21 11.68
CA GLU A 213 5.22 15.09 12.77
C GLU A 213 6.02 16.30 12.29
N ARG A 214 6.97 16.08 11.39
CA ARG A 214 7.79 17.16 10.80
C ARG A 214 6.97 18.14 9.98
N GLU A 215 6.04 17.66 9.18
CA GLU A 215 5.23 18.47 8.26
C GLU A 215 3.92 19.00 8.91
N GLY A 216 3.64 18.59 10.14
CA GLY A 216 2.41 18.98 10.85
C GLY A 216 1.14 18.37 10.22
N VAL A 217 1.23 17.21 9.59
CA VAL A 217 0.09 16.49 9.03
C VAL A 217 -0.60 15.69 10.14
N PRO A 218 -1.91 15.88 10.40
CA PRO A 218 -2.63 15.13 11.41
C PRO A 218 -2.70 13.63 11.04
N PHE A 219 -2.55 12.76 12.03
CA PHE A 219 -2.67 11.32 11.84
C PHE A 219 -3.08 10.62 13.13
N VAL A 220 -3.61 9.39 12.98
CA VAL A 220 -3.82 8.42 14.05
C VAL A 220 -2.70 7.39 13.99
N ALA A 221 -1.90 7.25 15.04
CA ALA A 221 -0.91 6.19 15.10
C ALA A 221 -1.61 4.84 15.32
N PHE A 222 -1.19 3.80 14.58
CA PHE A 222 -1.69 2.44 14.76
C PHE A 222 -0.53 1.44 14.89
N ARG A 223 -0.74 0.37 15.67
CA ARG A 223 0.22 -0.73 15.79
C ARG A 223 -0.23 -1.96 15.00
N ASP A 224 -1.52 -2.19 14.96
CA ASP A 224 -2.18 -3.27 14.23
C ASP A 224 -3.55 -2.82 13.72
N TRP A 225 -4.14 -3.62 12.86
CA TRP A 225 -5.46 -3.33 12.28
C TRP A 225 -6.62 -3.39 13.27
N ASN A 226 -6.45 -3.95 14.47
CA ASN A 226 -7.51 -3.88 15.47
C ASN A 226 -7.71 -2.43 15.94
N SER A 227 -6.62 -1.66 16.08
CA SER A 227 -6.71 -0.23 16.45
C SER A 227 -7.37 0.62 15.38
N ILE A 228 -7.11 0.34 14.09
CA ILE A 228 -7.83 0.98 12.96
C ILE A 228 -9.31 0.62 13.02
N LEU A 229 -9.64 -0.67 13.18
CA LEU A 229 -11.01 -1.17 13.26
C LEU A 229 -11.81 -0.47 14.36
N GLU A 230 -11.27 -0.36 15.57
CA GLU A 230 -11.92 0.31 16.68
C GLU A 230 -12.20 1.79 16.41
N THR A 231 -11.26 2.50 15.79
CA THR A 231 -11.44 3.90 15.41
C THR A 231 -12.51 4.05 14.33
N CYS A 232 -12.45 3.22 13.29
CA CYS A 232 -13.45 3.23 12.20
C CYS A 232 -14.86 2.90 12.70
N LYS A 233 -15.01 1.95 13.61
CA LYS A 233 -16.31 1.62 14.25
C LYS A 233 -16.88 2.82 15.00
N LYS A 234 -16.07 3.54 15.77
CA LYS A 234 -16.52 4.74 16.51
C LYS A 234 -16.98 5.84 15.56
N ILE A 235 -16.25 6.07 14.46
CA ILE A 235 -16.62 7.04 13.43
C ILE A 235 -17.91 6.62 12.72
N ALA A 236 -18.03 5.37 12.30
CA ALA A 236 -19.20 4.84 11.60
C ALA A 236 -20.46 4.93 12.46
N ALA A 237 -20.34 4.69 13.77
CA ALA A 237 -21.41 4.81 14.74
C ALA A 237 -21.72 6.28 15.14
N GLY A 238 -20.97 7.28 14.67
CA GLY A 238 -21.13 8.68 15.04
C GLY A 238 -20.74 9.00 16.50
N LEU A 239 -19.94 8.14 17.14
CA LEU A 239 -19.45 8.35 18.51
C LEU A 239 -18.31 9.36 18.57
N ILE A 240 -17.55 9.46 17.51
CA ILE A 240 -16.51 10.48 17.31
C ILE A 240 -16.56 10.97 15.85
N THR A 241 -16.11 12.18 15.63
CA THR A 241 -15.93 12.73 14.27
C THR A 241 -14.57 12.32 13.71
N VAL A 242 -14.40 12.49 12.39
CA VAL A 242 -13.11 12.29 11.71
C VAL A 242 -12.06 13.27 12.27
N GLU A 243 -12.47 14.52 12.53
CA GLU A 243 -11.59 15.57 13.08
C GLU A 243 -11.14 15.23 14.51
N GLU A 244 -12.07 14.76 15.37
CA GLU A 244 -11.73 14.32 16.73
C GLU A 244 -10.76 13.13 16.68
N ALA A 245 -10.95 12.16 15.77
CA ALA A 245 -10.03 11.05 15.58
C ALA A 245 -8.64 11.54 15.14
N ALA A 246 -8.55 12.43 14.16
CA ALA A 246 -7.28 12.97 13.66
C ALA A 246 -6.50 13.76 14.72
N ASN A 247 -7.20 14.37 15.67
CA ASN A 247 -6.60 15.15 16.76
C ASN A 247 -6.30 14.33 18.02
N SER A 248 -6.79 13.07 18.10
CA SER A 248 -6.47 12.15 19.20
C SER A 248 -5.08 11.55 18.97
N ARG A 249 -4.05 12.22 19.52
CA ARG A 249 -2.72 11.60 19.63
C ARG A 249 -2.84 10.44 20.63
N ILE A 250 -2.80 9.23 20.12
CA ILE A 250 -2.69 8.00 20.95
C ILE A 250 -1.22 7.66 21.13
#